data_6daac68500fbed9986eb666041cad54e
#
_entry.id   6daac68500fbed9986eb666041cad54e
#
_cell.length_a   1.000
_cell.length_b   1.000
_cell.length_c   1.000
_cell.angle_alpha   90.00
_cell.angle_beta   90.00
_cell.angle_gamma   90.00
#
_symmetry.space_group_name_H-M   'P 1'
#
loop_
_entity.id
_entity.type
_entity.pdbx_description
1 polymer ?
#
loop_
_entity_poly.entity_id
_entity_poly.type
_entity_poly.pdbx_seq_one_letter_code
_entity_poly.pdbx_strand_id
1 'polypeptide(L)'
;FRGTGAARAAGRMAFPLLVRPIRLSIEGLDRGLEEAARTLGASRFIAFFTVILPPLLPGVLAGAVLGFAKALGEFGATITFVSNIPGETQTLSLAIYALMQTPSGDAQALRLIAISAAISVGAVVLSEWLQRRLAGSAA
;
A
#
# COMPACT_ATOMS: atom_id res chain seq x y z
N PHE A 1 8.19 -14.94 17.15
CA PHE A 1 9.19 -14.78 16.06
C PHE A 1 8.66 -15.10 14.66
N ARG A 2 7.59 -15.89 14.49
CA ARG A 2 7.08 -16.35 13.19
C ARG A 2 6.20 -15.31 12.46
N GLY A 3 5.37 -14.56 13.18
CA GLY A 3 4.53 -13.50 12.58
C GLY A 3 5.34 -12.35 11.97
N THR A 4 6.49 -12.02 12.55
CA THR A 4 7.41 -11.02 11.99
C THR A 4 8.07 -11.47 10.67
N GLY A 5 8.22 -12.77 10.44
CA GLY A 5 8.74 -13.34 9.19
C GLY A 5 7.79 -13.10 8.01
N ALA A 6 6.49 -13.36 8.19
CA ALA A 6 5.46 -13.13 7.19
C ALA A 6 5.34 -11.64 6.83
N ALA A 7 5.32 -10.77 7.84
CA ALA A 7 5.27 -9.33 7.65
C ALA A 7 6.50 -8.79 6.89
N ARG A 8 7.70 -9.33 7.19
CA ARG A 8 8.93 -8.97 6.48
C ARG A 8 8.94 -9.45 5.03
N ALA A 9 8.43 -10.65 4.75
CA ALA A 9 8.33 -11.18 3.39
C ALA A 9 7.35 -10.35 2.56
N ALA A 10 6.14 -10.08 3.08
CA ALA A 10 5.15 -9.24 2.44
C ALA A 10 5.67 -7.81 2.22
N GLY A 11 6.36 -7.21 3.20
CA GLY A 11 6.98 -5.90 3.08
C GLY A 11 8.04 -5.83 1.98
N ARG A 12 8.90 -6.84 1.84
CA ARG A 12 9.90 -6.90 0.77
C ARG A 12 9.28 -7.01 -0.61
N MET A 13 8.20 -7.78 -0.76
CA MET A 13 7.47 -7.90 -2.03
C MET A 13 6.67 -6.64 -2.39
N ALA A 14 6.13 -5.94 -1.38
CA ALA A 14 5.41 -4.69 -1.57
C ALA A 14 6.33 -3.48 -1.80
N PHE A 15 7.58 -3.53 -1.35
CA PHE A 15 8.53 -2.42 -1.39
C PHE A 15 8.72 -1.80 -2.79
N PRO A 16 8.94 -2.55 -3.88
CA PRO A 16 9.09 -1.97 -5.22
C PRO A 16 7.83 -1.23 -5.68
N LEU A 17 6.64 -1.72 -5.27
CA LEU A 17 5.36 -1.10 -5.62
C LEU A 17 5.10 0.19 -4.83
N LEU A 18 5.64 0.31 -3.62
CA LEU A 18 5.63 1.54 -2.85
C LEU A 18 6.58 2.58 -3.43
N VAL A 19 7.80 2.17 -3.76
CA VAL A 19 8.87 3.09 -4.19
C VAL A 19 8.58 3.70 -5.56
N ARG A 20 8.01 2.94 -6.50
CA ARG A 20 7.82 3.39 -7.88
C ARG A 20 6.91 4.62 -8.02
N PRO A 21 5.70 4.67 -7.43
CA PRO A 21 4.85 5.87 -7.48
C PRO A 21 5.47 7.09 -6.77
N ILE A 22 6.15 6.85 -5.64
CA ILE A 22 6.84 7.91 -4.89
C ILE A 22 7.96 8.50 -5.74
N ARG A 23 8.76 7.65 -6.38
CA ARG A 23 9.83 8.07 -7.26
C ARG A 23 9.32 8.88 -8.46
N LEU A 24 8.26 8.44 -9.11
CA LEU A 24 7.63 9.17 -10.21
C LEU A 24 7.12 10.55 -9.75
N SER A 25 6.56 10.64 -8.55
CA SER A 25 6.13 11.92 -7.99
C SER A 25 7.31 12.85 -7.71
N ILE A 26 8.44 12.32 -7.26
CA ILE A 26 9.68 13.10 -7.05
C ILE A 26 10.26 13.55 -8.38
N GLU A 27 10.30 12.69 -9.40
CA GLU A 27 10.80 13.01 -10.72
C GLU A 27 9.95 14.08 -11.43
N GLY A 28 8.65 14.14 -11.13
CA GLY A 28 7.72 15.16 -11.63
C GLY A 28 7.79 16.49 -10.87
N LEU A 29 8.54 16.59 -9.78
CA LEU A 29 8.71 17.83 -9.02
C LEU A 29 9.67 18.79 -9.76
N ASP A 30 9.23 20.03 -9.89
CA ASP A 30 10.10 21.09 -10.39
C ASP A 30 11.16 21.45 -9.33
N ARG A 31 12.43 21.24 -9.68
CA ARG A 31 13.57 21.56 -8.80
C ARG A 31 13.64 23.04 -8.44
N GLY A 32 13.13 23.91 -9.30
CA GLY A 32 13.06 25.34 -9.07
C GLY A 32 12.18 25.74 -7.88
N LEU A 33 11.20 24.94 -7.52
CA LEU A 33 10.32 25.22 -6.38
C LEU A 33 11.06 25.22 -5.04
N GLU A 34 11.97 24.28 -4.82
CA GLU A 34 12.80 24.25 -3.60
C GLU A 34 13.76 25.44 -3.56
N GLU A 35 14.39 25.75 -4.69
CA GLU A 35 15.33 26.89 -4.79
C GLU A 35 14.60 28.21 -4.56
N ALA A 36 13.42 28.40 -5.17
CA ALA A 36 12.58 29.58 -4.96
C ALA A 36 12.16 29.75 -3.49
N ALA A 37 11.71 28.68 -2.84
CA ALA A 37 11.37 28.73 -1.43
C ALA A 37 12.55 29.13 -0.54
N ARG A 38 13.74 28.64 -0.86
CA ARG A 38 14.98 28.95 -0.12
C ARG A 38 15.45 30.38 -0.36
N THR A 39 15.30 30.92 -1.55
CA THR A 39 15.61 32.35 -1.83
C THR A 39 14.68 33.30 -1.08
N LEU A 40 13.44 32.85 -0.78
CA LEU A 40 12.49 33.57 0.05
C LEU A 40 12.73 33.40 1.56
N GLY A 41 13.82 32.73 1.95
CA GLY A 41 14.24 32.58 3.36
C GLY A 41 13.68 31.35 4.07
N ALA A 42 13.01 30.44 3.36
CA ALA A 42 12.52 29.21 3.99
C ALA A 42 13.67 28.29 4.38
N SER A 43 13.64 27.77 5.60
CA SER A 43 14.55 26.70 6.01
C SER A 43 14.26 25.41 5.22
N ARG A 44 15.23 24.49 5.16
CA ARG A 44 15.05 23.20 4.47
C ARG A 44 13.82 22.42 4.95
N PHE A 45 13.54 22.44 6.24
CA PHE A 45 12.37 21.77 6.80
C PHE A 45 11.06 22.44 6.37
N ILE A 46 11.01 23.77 6.40
CA ILE A 46 9.82 24.51 5.95
C ILE A 46 9.60 24.26 4.45
N ALA A 47 10.62 24.41 3.60
CA ALA A 47 10.50 24.13 2.17
C ALA A 47 10.03 22.69 1.89
N PHE A 48 10.54 21.71 2.64
CA PHE A 48 10.12 20.32 2.50
C PHE A 48 8.63 20.13 2.80
N PHE A 49 8.16 20.58 3.96
CA PHE A 49 6.79 20.33 4.40
C PHE A 49 5.74 21.18 3.67
N THR A 50 6.10 22.39 3.21
CA THR A 50 5.15 23.30 2.57
C THR A 50 5.16 23.24 1.04
N VAL A 51 6.30 22.91 0.43
CA VAL A 51 6.47 22.98 -1.03
C VAL A 51 6.67 21.59 -1.64
N ILE A 52 7.49 20.73 -1.02
CA ILE A 52 7.84 19.43 -1.60
C ILE A 52 6.81 18.35 -1.23
N LEU A 53 6.43 18.27 0.03
CA LEU A 53 5.58 17.19 0.53
C LEU A 53 4.14 17.20 -0.04
N PRO A 54 3.44 18.34 -0.18
CA PRO A 54 2.07 18.33 -0.68
C PRO A 54 1.92 17.70 -2.08
N PRO A 55 2.72 18.04 -3.10
CA PRO A 55 2.63 17.39 -4.40
C PRO A 55 3.13 15.93 -4.40
N LEU A 56 3.89 15.49 -3.38
CA LEU A 56 4.28 14.09 -3.22
C LEU A 56 3.19 13.21 -2.61
N LEU A 57 2.27 13.78 -1.83
CA LEU A 57 1.22 13.03 -1.13
C LEU A 57 0.40 12.10 -2.04
N PRO A 58 -0.04 12.50 -3.24
CA PRO A 58 -0.76 11.60 -4.13
C PRO A 58 0.04 10.35 -4.50
N GLY A 59 1.35 10.50 -4.77
CA GLY A 59 2.25 9.38 -5.07
C GLY A 59 2.48 8.46 -3.87
N VAL A 60 2.63 9.03 -2.68
CA VAL A 60 2.75 8.26 -1.43
C VAL A 60 1.49 7.45 -1.17
N LEU A 61 0.30 8.06 -1.34
CA LEU A 61 -0.98 7.37 -1.17
C LEU A 61 -1.17 6.26 -2.21
N ALA A 62 -0.87 6.53 -3.48
CA ALA A 62 -0.93 5.52 -4.54
C ALA A 62 0.00 4.34 -4.22
N GLY A 63 1.23 4.61 -3.81
CA GLY A 63 2.19 3.60 -3.40
C GLY A 63 1.70 2.78 -2.20
N ALA A 64 1.15 3.44 -1.18
CA ALA A 64 0.62 2.77 0.00
C ALA A 64 -0.54 1.83 -0.35
N VAL A 65 -1.47 2.26 -1.20
CA VAL A 65 -2.60 1.43 -1.65
C VAL A 65 -2.12 0.23 -2.47
N LEU A 66 -1.22 0.44 -3.43
CA LEU A 66 -0.66 -0.65 -4.24
C LEU A 66 0.13 -1.64 -3.39
N GLY A 67 0.94 -1.14 -2.45
CA GLY A 67 1.68 -1.98 -1.51
C GLY A 67 0.76 -2.79 -0.61
N PHE A 68 -0.31 -2.16 -0.10
CA PHE A 68 -1.32 -2.83 0.70
C PHE A 68 -2.08 -3.90 -0.09
N ALA A 69 -2.54 -3.58 -1.31
CA ALA A 69 -3.21 -4.53 -2.19
C ALA A 69 -2.32 -5.74 -2.52
N LYS A 70 -1.02 -5.49 -2.79
CA LYS A 70 -0.04 -6.57 -3.00
C LYS A 70 0.16 -7.41 -1.75
N ALA A 71 0.25 -6.79 -0.57
CA ALA A 71 0.41 -7.51 0.69
C ALA A 71 -0.80 -8.39 1.02
N LEU A 72 -2.02 -7.93 0.73
CA LEU A 72 -3.25 -8.74 0.88
C LEU A 72 -3.27 -9.95 -0.07
N GLY A 73 -2.78 -9.79 -1.29
CA GLY A 73 -2.72 -10.86 -2.29
C GLY A 73 -1.51 -11.77 -2.17
N GLU A 74 -0.61 -11.53 -1.20
CA GLU A 74 0.61 -12.34 -1.07
C GLU A 74 0.29 -13.73 -0.52
N PHE A 75 0.43 -14.71 -1.40
CA PHE A 75 0.16 -16.12 -1.12
C PHE A 75 1.43 -16.97 -1.21
N GLY A 76 2.17 -16.81 -2.32
CA GLY A 76 3.24 -17.72 -2.66
C GLY A 76 4.41 -17.71 -1.67
N ALA A 77 4.96 -16.55 -1.34
CA ALA A 77 6.07 -16.47 -0.39
C ALA A 77 5.65 -16.87 1.01
N THR A 78 4.44 -16.53 1.43
CA THR A 78 3.94 -16.85 2.77
C THR A 78 3.75 -18.35 2.94
N ILE A 79 3.14 -19.06 1.98
CA ILE A 79 2.94 -20.51 2.07
C ILE A 79 4.27 -21.27 2.02
N THR A 80 5.23 -20.79 1.24
CA THR A 80 6.52 -21.45 1.06
C THR A 80 7.44 -21.31 2.27
N PHE A 81 7.48 -20.13 2.88
CA PHE A 81 8.47 -19.81 3.91
C PHE A 81 7.94 -19.85 5.36
N VAL A 82 6.65 -19.65 5.57
CA VAL A 82 6.12 -19.38 6.91
C VAL A 82 5.09 -20.40 7.36
N SER A 83 4.56 -21.21 6.48
CA SER A 83 3.44 -22.14 6.72
C SER A 83 2.12 -21.42 7.04
N ASN A 84 1.01 -22.15 7.01
CA ASN A 84 -0.33 -21.63 7.29
C ASN A 84 -0.77 -22.03 8.70
N ILE A 85 -0.42 -21.24 9.71
CA ILE A 85 -0.81 -21.50 11.11
C ILE A 85 -1.92 -20.51 11.48
N PRO A 86 -3.17 -20.98 11.75
CA PRO A 86 -4.26 -20.12 12.18
C PRO A 86 -3.88 -19.29 13.42
N GLY A 87 -4.16 -17.97 13.39
CA GLY A 87 -3.87 -17.07 14.50
C GLY A 87 -2.42 -16.56 14.59
N GLU A 88 -1.47 -17.18 13.89
CA GLU A 88 -0.06 -16.75 13.93
C GLU A 88 0.47 -16.21 12.59
N THR A 89 0.26 -16.96 11.50
CA THR A 89 0.87 -16.67 10.20
C THR A 89 -0.12 -16.69 9.05
N GLN A 90 -1.40 -16.95 9.33
CA GLN A 90 -2.43 -17.03 8.34
C GLN A 90 -2.75 -15.66 7.74
N THR A 91 -2.57 -15.54 6.43
CA THR A 91 -3.06 -14.38 5.66
C THR A 91 -4.46 -14.67 5.12
N LEU A 92 -5.17 -13.62 4.66
CA LEU A 92 -6.50 -13.75 4.08
C LEU A 92 -6.49 -14.71 2.88
N SER A 93 -5.48 -14.64 2.02
CA SER A 93 -5.31 -15.54 0.86
C SER A 93 -5.09 -16.99 1.28
N LEU A 94 -4.32 -17.23 2.34
CA LEU A 94 -4.09 -18.57 2.88
C LEU A 94 -5.33 -19.14 3.58
N ALA A 95 -6.12 -18.31 4.26
CA ALA A 95 -7.37 -18.71 4.86
C ALA A 95 -8.38 -19.17 3.80
N ILE A 96 -8.53 -18.41 2.72
CA ILE A 96 -9.39 -18.78 1.59
C ILE A 96 -8.94 -20.12 0.99
N TYR A 97 -7.64 -20.26 0.73
CA TYR A 97 -7.07 -21.49 0.16
C TYR A 97 -7.33 -22.70 1.06
N ALA A 98 -7.10 -22.58 2.38
CA ALA A 98 -7.34 -23.65 3.33
C ALA A 98 -8.82 -24.08 3.39
N LEU A 99 -9.74 -23.10 3.36
CA LEU A 99 -11.17 -23.37 3.35
C LEU A 99 -11.64 -24.05 2.08
N MET A 100 -11.08 -23.72 0.92
CA MET A 100 -11.38 -24.37 -0.37
C MET A 100 -10.94 -25.84 -0.41
N GLN A 101 -10.03 -26.26 0.47
CA GLN A 101 -9.60 -27.65 0.59
C GLN A 101 -10.42 -28.46 1.60
N THR A 102 -11.34 -27.84 2.31
CA THR A 102 -12.22 -28.49 3.30
C THR A 102 -13.57 -28.82 2.67
N PRO A 103 -14.12 -30.05 2.83
CA PRO A 103 -15.37 -30.49 2.18
C PRO A 103 -16.61 -29.64 2.48
N SER A 104 -16.58 -28.79 3.50
CA SER A 104 -17.69 -27.89 3.90
C SER A 104 -17.28 -26.42 3.98
N GLY A 105 -16.11 -26.07 3.42
CA GLY A 105 -15.53 -24.74 3.53
C GLY A 105 -16.02 -23.72 2.49
N ASP A 106 -16.76 -24.13 1.46
CA ASP A 106 -17.11 -23.29 0.31
C ASP A 106 -17.87 -22.01 0.71
N ALA A 107 -18.86 -22.12 1.60
CA ALA A 107 -19.62 -20.96 2.05
C ALA A 107 -18.76 -19.96 2.86
N GLN A 108 -17.81 -20.45 3.63
CA GLN A 108 -16.88 -19.62 4.40
C GLN A 108 -15.82 -19.01 3.49
N ALA A 109 -15.30 -19.77 2.52
CA ALA A 109 -14.39 -19.28 1.50
C ALA A 109 -15.02 -18.15 0.68
N LEU A 110 -16.28 -18.32 0.22
CA LEU A 110 -17.01 -17.28 -0.49
C LEU A 110 -17.18 -15.99 0.31
N ARG A 111 -17.47 -16.09 1.61
CA ARG A 111 -17.56 -14.92 2.50
C ARG A 111 -16.22 -14.18 2.58
N LEU A 112 -15.11 -14.89 2.75
CA LEU A 112 -13.79 -14.28 2.81
C LEU A 112 -13.38 -13.67 1.48
N ILE A 113 -13.72 -14.31 0.35
CA ILE A 113 -13.49 -13.76 -0.99
C ILE A 113 -14.28 -12.45 -1.18
N ALA A 114 -15.56 -12.44 -0.79
CA ALA A 114 -16.39 -11.24 -0.87
C ALA A 114 -15.85 -10.09 -0.01
N ILE A 115 -15.42 -10.39 1.22
CA ILE A 115 -14.80 -9.41 2.12
C ILE A 115 -13.48 -8.88 1.53
N SER A 116 -12.63 -9.77 1.00
CA SER A 116 -11.37 -9.40 0.36
C SER A 116 -11.59 -8.49 -0.85
N ALA A 117 -12.57 -8.84 -1.70
CA ALA A 117 -12.96 -8.04 -2.85
C ALA A 117 -13.49 -6.64 -2.42
N ALA A 118 -14.37 -6.60 -1.40
CA ALA A 118 -14.90 -5.35 -0.88
C ALA A 118 -13.81 -4.44 -0.30
N ILE A 119 -12.86 -5.00 0.46
CA ILE A 119 -11.71 -4.25 0.99
C ILE A 119 -10.85 -3.71 -0.14
N SER A 120 -10.56 -4.53 -1.17
CA SER A 120 -9.72 -4.15 -2.29
C SER A 120 -10.35 -3.02 -3.12
N VAL A 121 -11.64 -3.16 -3.47
CA VAL A 121 -12.39 -2.14 -4.19
C VAL A 121 -12.51 -0.86 -3.35
N GLY A 122 -12.83 -0.99 -2.06
CA GLY A 122 -12.91 0.14 -1.14
C GLY A 122 -11.59 0.89 -1.02
N ALA A 123 -10.47 0.19 -0.94
CA ALA A 123 -9.14 0.79 -0.90
C ALA A 123 -8.82 1.58 -2.19
N VAL A 124 -9.14 1.03 -3.36
CA VAL A 124 -8.95 1.71 -4.65
C VAL A 124 -9.83 2.96 -4.75
N VAL A 125 -11.12 2.85 -4.43
CA VAL A 125 -12.05 3.98 -4.47
C VAL A 125 -11.61 5.09 -3.50
N LEU A 126 -11.22 4.71 -2.28
CA LEU A 126 -10.74 5.66 -1.28
C LEU A 126 -9.46 6.37 -1.75
N SER A 127 -8.52 5.61 -2.35
CA SER A 127 -7.29 6.17 -2.91
C SER A 127 -7.60 7.19 -4.00
N GLU A 128 -8.45 6.84 -4.95
CA GLU A 128 -8.84 7.73 -6.04
C GLU A 128 -9.53 9.00 -5.51
N TRP A 129 -10.44 8.85 -4.55
CA TRP A 129 -11.12 9.98 -3.94
C TRP A 129 -10.14 10.91 -3.19
N LEU A 130 -9.19 10.35 -2.43
CA LEU A 130 -8.17 11.12 -1.75
C LEU A 130 -7.27 11.87 -2.73
N GLN A 131 -6.83 11.20 -3.80
CA GLN A 131 -5.99 11.82 -4.84
C GLN A 131 -6.71 12.99 -5.52
N ARG A 132 -8.00 12.83 -5.86
CA ARG A 132 -8.81 13.92 -6.46
C ARG A 132 -9.00 15.09 -5.51
N ARG A 133 -9.19 14.82 -4.22
CA ARG A 133 -9.29 15.91 -3.21
C ARG A 133 -7.98 16.67 -3.06
N LEU A 134 -6.85 15.98 -3.01
CA LEU A 134 -5.53 16.61 -2.89
C LEU A 134 -5.15 17.38 -4.15
N ALA A 135 -5.45 16.85 -5.33
CA ALA A 135 -5.20 17.54 -6.60
C ALA A 135 -6.07 18.81 -6.75
N GLY A 136 -7.33 18.79 -6.29
CA GLY A 136 -8.22 19.94 -6.33
C GLY A 136 -7.89 21.04 -5.31
N SER A 137 -7.06 20.77 -4.30
CA SER A 137 -6.58 21.76 -3.33
C SER A 137 -5.30 22.49 -3.78
N ALA A 138 -4.69 22.05 -4.88
CA ALA A 138 -3.44 22.62 -5.41
C ALA A 138 -3.66 23.57 -6.63
N ALA A 139 -4.91 23.79 -7.02
CA ALA A 139 -5.34 24.75 -8.04
C ALA A 139 -5.99 25.98 -7.38
#